data_f425f5c88b09d98c7076b68d0483d1b3
#
_entry.id   f425f5c88b09d98c7076b68d0483d1b3
#
_cell.length_a   1.000
_cell.length_b   1.000
_cell.length_c   1.000
_cell.angle_alpha   90.00
_cell.angle_beta   90.00
_cell.angle_gamma   90.00
#
_symmetry.space_group_name_H-M   'P 1'
#
loop_
_entity.id
_entity.type
_entity.pdbx_description
1 polymer ?
#
loop_
_entity_poly.entity_id
_entity_poly.type
_entity_poly.pdbx_seq_one_letter_code
_entity_poly.pdbx_strand_id
1 'polypeptide(L)'
;YEIGSGLVGSEMCIRDRLGAGAGQITAQPILRLPSIIGDHMVLQENSNVKIWGWAEPNKEVLIIPSWSQDTVRTKSTGDTKWLASIQTPAADNRTYTLTVQTQQRKIEVKDILVGQVWLCGGQSNMNYSAAQGITDMQEELEKPMNPSIRLFTVTRNSSPWYQEDCEGEWQVCDAQSARWFSAVGYFFGKALTEGLNQPVGLVHASWGGSPVETWIPASNMSKEPVLKNMWSKNRKSKSPYKYSIGSMYNAMIHPIVNFALAGVVWYQAVSYTHLRAHE
;
A
#
# COMPACT_ATOMS: atom_id res chain seq x y z
N TYR A 1 -15.13 67.81 18.99
CA TYR A 1 -16.19 67.72 20.04
C TYR A 1 -16.13 66.30 20.64
N GLU A 2 -15.48 66.19 21.75
CA GLU A 2 -15.88 65.85 23.12
C GLU A 2 -16.64 64.50 23.20
N ILE A 3 -15.93 63.49 23.74
CA ILE A 3 -15.93 62.96 25.13
C ILE A 3 -17.21 62.28 25.52
N GLY A 4 -17.10 61.02 25.90
CA GLY A 4 -18.11 60.26 26.57
C GLY A 4 -17.60 58.92 27.01
N SER A 5 -16.90 58.91 28.17
CA SER A 5 -16.50 57.75 28.94
C SER A 5 -17.73 56.98 29.50
N GLY A 6 -17.66 55.66 29.48
CA GLY A 6 -18.63 54.79 30.13
C GLY A 6 -18.12 53.38 30.33
N LEU A 7 -17.25 53.22 31.30
CA LEU A 7 -16.95 51.96 31.96
C LEU A 7 -18.19 51.54 32.76
N VAL A 8 -18.81 50.42 32.44
CA VAL A 8 -19.55 49.64 33.42
C VAL A 8 -19.24 48.15 33.19
N GLY A 9 -18.56 47.59 34.16
CA GLY A 9 -18.28 46.17 34.26
C GLY A 9 -19.56 45.38 34.46
N SER A 10 -19.65 44.27 33.84
CA SER A 10 -20.49 43.15 34.29
C SER A 10 -19.58 41.94 34.45
N GLU A 11 -19.10 41.79 35.66
CA GLU A 11 -18.60 40.51 36.15
C GLU A 11 -19.76 39.51 36.05
N MET A 12 -19.72 38.72 35.00
CA MET A 12 -20.64 37.57 34.92
C MET A 12 -19.99 36.41 35.65
N CYS A 13 -20.39 36.24 36.89
CA CYS A 13 -20.08 35.08 37.71
C CYS A 13 -20.43 33.82 36.93
N ILE A 14 -19.43 33.12 36.46
CA ILE A 14 -19.56 31.71 36.04
C ILE A 14 -19.67 30.92 37.31
N ARG A 15 -20.91 30.68 37.71
CA ARG A 15 -21.25 29.75 38.80
C ARG A 15 -20.93 28.33 38.27
N ASP A 16 -19.94 27.71 38.90
CA ASP A 16 -19.67 26.29 38.87
C ASP A 16 -20.96 25.47 38.90
N ARG A 17 -21.28 24.82 37.79
CA ARG A 17 -22.03 23.55 37.82
C ARG A 17 -21.03 22.42 37.62
N LEU A 18 -20.34 22.10 38.71
CA LEU A 18 -19.80 20.75 38.89
C LEU A 18 -20.98 19.81 39.04
N GLY A 19 -21.43 19.29 37.93
CA GLY A 19 -22.48 18.29 37.81
C GLY A 19 -22.00 17.12 37.00
N ALA A 20 -21.48 16.11 37.68
CA ALA A 20 -21.48 14.67 37.36
C ALA A 20 -21.57 14.29 35.87
N GLY A 21 -20.49 13.76 35.36
CA GLY A 21 -20.47 13.07 34.09
C GLY A 21 -19.20 13.31 33.26
N ALA A 22 -18.03 13.30 33.90
CA ALA A 22 -16.80 13.03 33.14
C ALA A 22 -16.85 11.56 32.67
N GLY A 23 -17.61 11.30 31.61
CA GLY A 23 -17.49 10.06 30.87
C GLY A 23 -16.02 9.95 30.48
N GLN A 24 -15.31 9.01 31.07
CA GLN A 24 -13.97 8.65 30.62
C GLN A 24 -14.10 8.34 29.12
N ILE A 25 -13.60 9.21 28.29
CA ILE A 25 -13.34 8.87 26.88
C ILE A 25 -12.19 7.89 26.93
N THR A 26 -12.51 6.61 27.13
CA THR A 26 -11.55 5.53 27.00
C THR A 26 -11.20 5.46 25.52
N ALA A 27 -10.00 5.90 25.19
CA ALA A 27 -9.47 5.73 23.85
C ALA A 27 -9.65 4.26 23.46
N GLN A 28 -10.29 4.01 22.32
CA GLN A 28 -10.50 2.64 21.85
C GLN A 28 -9.14 1.96 21.63
N PRO A 29 -8.95 0.72 22.11
CA PRO A 29 -7.70 0.01 21.92
C PRO A 29 -7.31 -0.01 20.44
N ILE A 30 -6.04 0.23 20.15
CA ILE A 30 -5.52 0.26 18.77
C ILE A 30 -5.07 -1.14 18.40
N LEU A 31 -5.63 -1.69 17.32
CA LEU A 31 -5.04 -2.77 16.54
C LEU A 31 -5.40 -2.51 15.09
N ARG A 32 -4.41 -2.33 14.23
CA ARG A 32 -4.59 -2.01 12.83
C ARG A 32 -3.53 -2.70 11.97
N LEU A 33 -3.93 -3.14 10.79
CA LEU A 33 -3.06 -3.66 9.74
C LEU A 33 -2.93 -2.61 8.62
N PRO A 34 -1.83 -2.63 7.85
CA PRO A 34 -1.74 -1.81 6.65
C PRO A 34 -2.67 -2.34 5.57
N SER A 35 -3.08 -1.47 4.66
CA SER A 35 -4.07 -1.80 3.62
C SER A 35 -3.69 -3.00 2.75
N ILE A 36 -2.38 -3.24 2.55
CA ILE A 36 -1.90 -4.40 1.77
C ILE A 36 -2.10 -5.74 2.49
N ILE A 37 -2.32 -5.75 3.81
CA ILE A 37 -2.62 -6.95 4.59
C ILE A 37 -4.12 -6.94 4.89
N GLY A 38 -4.90 -7.54 4.03
CA GLY A 38 -6.36 -7.53 4.08
C GLY A 38 -6.99 -8.76 3.44
N ASP A 39 -8.30 -8.83 3.48
CA ASP A 39 -9.07 -9.91 2.87
C ASP A 39 -8.71 -10.05 1.38
N HIS A 40 -8.80 -11.27 0.86
CA HIS A 40 -8.49 -11.63 -0.53
C HIS A 40 -7.01 -11.52 -0.92
N MET A 41 -6.08 -11.18 -0.02
CA MET A 41 -4.66 -11.06 -0.35
C MET A 41 -4.05 -12.39 -0.81
N VAL A 42 -2.96 -12.28 -1.57
CA VAL A 42 -2.06 -13.41 -1.83
C VAL A 42 -0.78 -13.19 -1.06
N LEU A 43 -0.31 -14.22 -0.36
CA LEU A 43 1.00 -14.24 0.27
C LEU A 43 1.97 -15.04 -0.59
N GLN A 44 3.23 -14.58 -0.67
CA GLN A 44 4.28 -15.28 -1.40
C GLN A 44 4.50 -16.68 -0.81
N GLU A 45 4.46 -17.71 -1.66
CA GLU A 45 4.66 -19.09 -1.27
C GLU A 45 6.09 -19.40 -0.79
N ASN A 46 6.26 -20.49 -0.01
CA ASN A 46 7.55 -21.01 0.44
C ASN A 46 8.48 -19.94 1.02
N SER A 47 7.92 -18.92 1.68
CA SER A 47 8.66 -17.73 2.06
C SER A 47 8.43 -17.36 3.51
N ASN A 48 9.41 -16.73 4.11
CA ASN A 48 9.27 -16.10 5.41
C ASN A 48 8.72 -14.69 5.22
N VAL A 49 7.38 -14.56 5.20
CA VAL A 49 6.70 -13.30 4.92
C VAL A 49 6.56 -12.46 6.18
N LYS A 50 6.65 -11.15 6.02
CA LYS A 50 6.45 -10.19 7.10
C LYS A 50 4.99 -9.80 7.20
N ILE A 51 4.49 -9.79 8.44
CA ILE A 51 3.19 -9.22 8.82
C ILE A 51 3.47 -8.10 9.82
N TRP A 52 2.87 -6.94 9.65
CA TRP A 52 3.13 -5.75 10.46
C TRP A 52 1.88 -4.90 10.63
N GLY A 53 1.95 -3.97 11.55
CA GLY A 53 0.86 -3.06 11.82
C GLY A 53 1.10 -2.22 13.06
N TRP A 54 0.01 -1.76 13.62
CA TRP A 54 0.01 -0.88 14.79
C TRP A 54 -0.87 -1.48 15.89
N ALA A 55 -0.38 -1.39 17.12
CA ALA A 55 -1.09 -1.77 18.32
C ALA A 55 -0.76 -0.75 19.43
N GLU A 56 -1.49 -0.79 20.54
CA GLU A 56 -1.10 0.02 21.70
C GLU A 56 0.37 -0.21 22.08
N PRO A 57 1.06 0.80 22.63
CA PRO A 57 2.47 0.70 22.97
C PRO A 57 2.76 -0.45 23.93
N ASN A 58 3.83 -1.18 23.64
CA ASN A 58 4.34 -2.25 24.52
C ASN A 58 3.35 -3.42 24.78
N LYS A 59 2.40 -3.65 23.87
CA LYS A 59 1.47 -4.79 23.96
C LYS A 59 1.97 -5.99 23.19
N GLU A 60 1.66 -7.17 23.69
CA GLU A 60 1.85 -8.42 22.97
C GLU A 60 0.85 -8.50 21.82
N VAL A 61 1.34 -8.95 20.65
CA VAL A 61 0.55 -9.20 19.46
C VAL A 61 0.78 -10.65 19.04
N LEU A 62 -0.30 -11.39 18.87
CA LEU A 62 -0.31 -12.78 18.42
C LEU A 62 -0.70 -12.83 16.95
N ILE A 63 0.04 -13.58 16.16
CA ILE A 63 -0.25 -13.84 14.75
C ILE A 63 -0.49 -15.35 14.60
N ILE A 64 -1.69 -15.72 14.17
CA ILE A 64 -2.17 -17.10 14.12
C ILE A 64 -2.63 -17.39 12.68
N PRO A 65 -1.77 -17.98 11.84
CA PRO A 65 -2.14 -18.41 10.51
C PRO A 65 -2.92 -19.73 10.56
N SER A 66 -3.94 -19.90 9.72
CA SER A 66 -4.74 -21.14 9.67
C SER A 66 -4.04 -22.31 8.98
N TRP A 67 -2.94 -22.06 8.27
CA TRP A 67 -2.12 -23.10 7.62
C TRP A 67 -1.06 -23.72 8.51
N SER A 68 -0.90 -23.23 9.73
CA SER A 68 0.01 -23.76 10.72
C SER A 68 -0.68 -23.80 12.08
N GLN A 69 -0.22 -24.70 12.96
CA GLN A 69 -0.64 -24.70 14.37
C GLN A 69 0.21 -23.74 15.22
N ASP A 70 1.25 -23.15 14.64
CA ASP A 70 2.14 -22.26 15.36
C ASP A 70 1.50 -20.87 15.53
N THR A 71 1.68 -20.32 16.71
CA THR A 71 1.36 -18.93 17.00
C THR A 71 2.63 -18.12 17.12
N VAL A 72 2.80 -17.14 16.23
CA VAL A 72 3.92 -16.21 16.29
C VAL A 72 3.58 -15.07 17.25
N ARG A 73 4.52 -14.73 18.12
CA ARG A 73 4.37 -13.67 19.13
C ARG A 73 5.35 -12.55 18.84
N THR A 74 4.89 -11.33 18.92
CA THR A 74 5.71 -10.13 18.86
C THR A 74 5.21 -9.11 19.88
N LYS A 75 5.90 -7.99 19.99
CA LYS A 75 5.50 -6.89 20.88
C LYS A 75 5.57 -5.58 20.12
N SER A 76 4.55 -4.75 20.30
CA SER A 76 4.57 -3.39 19.76
C SER A 76 5.61 -2.53 20.48
N THR A 77 6.24 -1.67 19.73
CA THR A 77 7.21 -0.69 20.23
C THR A 77 6.53 0.49 20.94
N GLY A 78 7.31 1.40 21.51
CA GLY A 78 6.78 2.61 22.14
C GLY A 78 6.04 3.54 21.19
N ASP A 79 6.38 3.49 19.88
CA ASP A 79 5.73 4.21 18.79
C ASP A 79 4.63 3.41 18.08
N THR A 80 4.04 2.44 18.81
CA THR A 80 2.88 1.61 18.43
C THR A 80 3.12 0.55 17.34
N LYS A 81 4.27 0.48 16.71
CA LYS A 81 4.55 -0.41 15.59
C LYS A 81 4.92 -1.82 16.04
N TRP A 82 4.53 -2.80 15.27
CA TRP A 82 4.97 -4.17 15.44
C TRP A 82 5.25 -4.83 14.10
N LEU A 83 6.12 -5.80 14.11
CA LEU A 83 6.52 -6.62 12.97
C LEU A 83 6.70 -8.06 13.44
N ALA A 84 6.22 -9.00 12.64
CA ALA A 84 6.47 -10.43 12.82
C ALA A 84 6.80 -11.06 11.48
N SER A 85 7.42 -12.24 11.51
CA SER A 85 7.66 -13.05 10.32
C SER A 85 6.98 -14.39 10.49
N ILE A 86 6.27 -14.86 9.47
CA ILE A 86 5.59 -16.15 9.43
C ILE A 86 5.99 -16.92 8.19
N GLN A 87 6.13 -18.25 8.31
CA GLN A 87 6.42 -19.11 7.19
C GLN A 87 5.14 -19.44 6.43
N THR A 88 5.13 -19.25 5.11
CA THR A 88 4.04 -19.67 4.23
C THR A 88 4.30 -21.07 3.66
N PRO A 89 3.26 -21.88 3.41
CA PRO A 89 3.38 -23.16 2.73
C PRO A 89 3.66 -22.98 1.23
N ALA A 90 3.82 -24.08 0.52
CA ALA A 90 3.71 -24.12 -0.93
C ALA A 90 2.28 -23.75 -1.37
N ALA A 91 2.13 -23.23 -2.57
CA ALA A 91 0.82 -22.94 -3.16
C ALA A 91 0.00 -24.22 -3.33
N ASP A 92 -1.27 -24.19 -2.96
CA ASP A 92 -2.15 -25.36 -3.00
C ASP A 92 -3.62 -25.05 -3.38
N ASN A 93 -3.88 -23.84 -3.84
CA ASN A 93 -5.21 -23.35 -4.24
C ASN A 93 -6.29 -23.36 -3.13
N ARG A 94 -5.91 -23.61 -1.86
CA ARG A 94 -6.81 -23.49 -0.72
C ARG A 94 -6.85 -22.06 -0.20
N THR A 95 -7.97 -21.69 0.38
CA THR A 95 -8.12 -20.42 1.07
C THR A 95 -7.75 -20.54 2.55
N TYR A 96 -7.12 -19.53 3.08
CA TYR A 96 -6.64 -19.44 4.44
C TYR A 96 -7.16 -18.21 5.16
N THR A 97 -6.99 -18.19 6.47
CA THR A 97 -7.24 -17.03 7.32
C THR A 97 -6.01 -16.68 8.14
N LEU A 98 -5.90 -15.42 8.52
CA LEU A 98 -4.86 -14.93 9.43
C LEU A 98 -5.51 -14.17 10.55
N THR A 99 -5.38 -14.65 11.78
CA THR A 99 -5.82 -13.91 12.95
C THR A 99 -4.67 -13.12 13.55
N VAL A 100 -4.89 -11.83 13.77
CA VAL A 100 -3.97 -10.95 14.51
C VAL A 100 -4.73 -10.45 15.75
N GLN A 101 -4.18 -10.66 16.94
CA GLN A 101 -4.88 -10.28 18.15
C GLN A 101 -3.96 -9.74 19.24
N THR A 102 -4.51 -8.85 20.04
CA THR A 102 -4.01 -8.45 21.36
C THR A 102 -4.96 -8.97 22.43
N GLN A 103 -4.71 -8.68 23.70
CA GLN A 103 -5.65 -9.02 24.78
C GLN A 103 -7.04 -8.37 24.61
N GLN A 104 -7.13 -7.25 23.89
CA GLN A 104 -8.33 -6.41 23.81
C GLN A 104 -9.00 -6.40 22.45
N ARG A 105 -8.25 -6.72 21.38
CA ARG A 105 -8.71 -6.62 19.99
C ARG A 105 -8.28 -7.83 19.18
N LYS A 106 -9.13 -8.19 18.22
CA LYS A 106 -8.88 -9.24 17.24
C LYS A 106 -9.24 -8.72 15.86
N ILE A 107 -8.37 -8.97 14.88
CA ILE A 107 -8.61 -8.81 13.45
C ILE A 107 -8.48 -10.20 12.83
N GLU A 108 -9.38 -10.54 11.93
CA GLU A 108 -9.33 -11.76 11.16
C GLU A 108 -9.34 -11.40 9.68
N VAL A 109 -8.25 -11.68 9.00
CA VAL A 109 -8.10 -11.55 7.55
C VAL A 109 -8.51 -12.85 6.89
N LYS A 110 -9.39 -12.78 5.89
CA LYS A 110 -10.05 -13.93 5.30
C LYS A 110 -9.72 -14.09 3.82
N ASP A 111 -10.03 -15.28 3.29
CA ASP A 111 -9.88 -15.61 1.88
C ASP A 111 -8.46 -15.30 1.36
N ILE A 112 -7.46 -15.70 2.13
CA ILE A 112 -6.04 -15.56 1.77
C ILE A 112 -5.65 -16.73 0.86
N LEU A 113 -4.99 -16.43 -0.24
CA LEU A 113 -4.33 -17.42 -1.09
C LEU A 113 -2.82 -17.40 -0.85
N VAL A 114 -2.16 -18.51 -1.13
CA VAL A 114 -0.70 -18.62 -1.14
C VAL A 114 -0.24 -18.93 -2.55
N GLY A 115 0.67 -18.14 -3.10
CA GLY A 115 1.11 -18.27 -4.49
C GLY A 115 2.20 -17.27 -4.84
N GLN A 116 2.25 -16.85 -6.10
CA GLN A 116 3.22 -15.88 -6.59
C GLN A 116 2.70 -14.45 -6.43
N VAL A 117 3.51 -13.55 -5.85
CA VAL A 117 3.14 -12.14 -5.71
C VAL A 117 4.07 -11.27 -6.53
N TRP A 118 3.51 -10.42 -7.39
CA TRP A 118 4.27 -9.57 -8.29
C TRP A 118 3.87 -8.11 -8.19
N LEU A 119 4.85 -7.22 -8.16
CA LEU A 119 4.64 -5.78 -8.27
C LEU A 119 4.63 -5.38 -9.76
N CYS A 120 3.54 -4.75 -10.20
CA CYS A 120 3.39 -4.18 -11.55
C CYS A 120 3.53 -2.66 -11.45
N GLY A 121 4.73 -2.15 -11.76
CA GLY A 121 5.08 -0.74 -11.58
C GLY A 121 5.43 -0.03 -12.88
N GLY A 122 5.48 1.30 -12.85
CA GLY A 122 5.88 2.11 -13.98
C GLY A 122 4.99 3.33 -14.26
N GLN A 123 4.79 3.64 -15.54
CA GLN A 123 3.98 4.79 -15.95
C GLN A 123 2.77 4.40 -16.80
N SER A 124 2.35 5.26 -17.76
CA SER A 124 1.12 5.09 -18.54
C SER A 124 0.97 3.72 -19.20
N ASN A 125 2.03 3.16 -19.76
CA ASN A 125 1.95 1.85 -20.42
C ASN A 125 1.60 0.71 -19.45
N MET A 126 2.09 0.76 -18.20
CA MET A 126 1.64 -0.16 -17.16
C MET A 126 0.22 0.17 -16.69
N ASN A 127 -0.20 1.42 -16.78
CA ASN A 127 -1.46 1.88 -16.23
C ASN A 127 -2.68 1.64 -17.14
N TYR A 128 -2.50 1.45 -18.45
CA TYR A 128 -3.62 1.26 -19.38
C TYR A 128 -4.44 0.02 -19.03
N SER A 129 -5.76 0.18 -19.09
CA SER A 129 -6.77 -0.82 -18.71
C SER A 129 -7.87 -0.94 -19.78
N ALA A 130 -8.76 -1.90 -19.63
CA ALA A 130 -9.95 -2.04 -20.49
C ALA A 130 -10.79 -0.75 -20.51
N ALA A 131 -10.94 -0.09 -19.38
CA ALA A 131 -11.69 1.17 -19.26
C ALA A 131 -11.05 2.32 -20.05
N GLN A 132 -9.78 2.21 -20.40
CA GLN A 132 -9.02 3.18 -21.20
C GLN A 132 -8.87 2.76 -22.67
N GLY A 133 -9.61 1.75 -23.12
CA GLY A 133 -9.71 1.39 -24.53
C GLY A 133 -8.73 0.31 -25.00
N ILE A 134 -8.14 -0.49 -24.10
CA ILE A 134 -7.35 -1.68 -24.50
C ILE A 134 -8.31 -2.77 -24.99
N THR A 135 -8.38 -2.97 -26.30
CA THR A 135 -9.35 -3.86 -26.96
C THR A 135 -9.23 -5.30 -26.49
N ASP A 136 -8.01 -5.86 -26.49
CA ASP A 136 -7.77 -7.25 -26.06
C ASP A 136 -8.26 -7.48 -24.63
N MET A 137 -8.12 -6.47 -23.75
CA MET A 137 -8.61 -6.56 -22.39
C MET A 137 -10.14 -6.43 -22.32
N GLN A 138 -10.77 -5.63 -23.20
CA GLN A 138 -12.23 -5.56 -23.29
C GLN A 138 -12.82 -6.92 -23.70
N GLU A 139 -12.24 -7.58 -24.70
CA GLU A 139 -12.64 -8.92 -25.13
C GLU A 139 -12.41 -9.98 -24.04
N GLU A 140 -11.36 -9.81 -23.22
CA GLU A 140 -11.07 -10.71 -22.11
C GLU A 140 -12.13 -10.61 -21.00
N LEU A 141 -12.66 -9.41 -20.74
CA LEU A 141 -13.71 -9.22 -19.72
C LEU A 141 -15.05 -9.93 -20.05
N GLU A 142 -15.26 -10.33 -21.31
CA GLU A 142 -16.43 -11.10 -21.71
C GLU A 142 -16.31 -12.60 -21.40
N LYS A 143 -15.10 -13.05 -21.02
CA LYS A 143 -14.79 -14.43 -20.67
C LYS A 143 -14.87 -14.64 -19.15
N PRO A 144 -15.05 -15.90 -18.70
CA PRO A 144 -14.94 -16.22 -17.28
C PRO A 144 -13.54 -15.85 -16.76
N MET A 145 -13.52 -15.03 -15.70
CA MET A 145 -12.27 -14.61 -15.06
C MET A 145 -11.80 -15.63 -14.03
N ASN A 146 -10.49 -15.72 -13.82
CA ASN A 146 -9.89 -16.66 -12.88
C ASN A 146 -9.83 -16.07 -11.46
N PRO A 147 -10.59 -16.57 -10.48
CA PRO A 147 -10.58 -16.06 -9.11
C PRO A 147 -9.29 -16.36 -8.34
N SER A 148 -8.40 -17.21 -8.87
CA SER A 148 -7.07 -17.42 -8.29
C SER A 148 -6.12 -16.24 -8.57
N ILE A 149 -6.49 -15.32 -9.45
CA ILE A 149 -5.81 -14.02 -9.62
C ILE A 149 -6.43 -13.04 -8.62
N ARG A 150 -5.59 -12.33 -7.90
CA ARG A 150 -6.00 -11.28 -6.96
C ARG A 150 -5.31 -9.97 -7.30
N LEU A 151 -6.06 -8.90 -7.23
CA LEU A 151 -5.67 -7.59 -7.71
C LEU A 151 -5.62 -6.60 -6.55
N PHE A 152 -4.50 -5.92 -6.38
CA PHE A 152 -4.35 -4.81 -5.44
C PHE A 152 -3.87 -3.59 -6.21
N THR A 153 -4.61 -2.49 -6.16
CA THR A 153 -4.17 -1.23 -6.77
C THR A 153 -3.83 -0.23 -5.68
N VAL A 154 -2.57 0.19 -5.64
CA VAL A 154 -2.13 1.30 -4.78
C VAL A 154 -2.72 2.60 -5.31
N THR A 155 -3.51 3.28 -4.51
CA THR A 155 -4.06 4.60 -4.84
C THR A 155 -2.92 5.59 -5.09
N ARG A 156 -3.02 6.36 -6.18
CA ARG A 156 -1.98 7.31 -6.56
C ARG A 156 -1.81 8.40 -5.53
N ASN A 157 -0.63 8.46 -5.00
CA ASN A 157 -0.24 9.47 -4.01
C ASN A 157 1.24 9.83 -4.17
N SER A 158 1.60 11.03 -3.72
CA SER A 158 2.99 11.50 -3.69
C SER A 158 3.28 12.21 -2.38
N SER A 159 4.45 11.97 -1.80
CA SER A 159 4.83 12.52 -0.50
C SER A 159 6.33 12.87 -0.44
N PRO A 160 6.74 13.97 0.23
CA PRO A 160 8.15 14.25 0.48
C PRO A 160 8.72 13.29 1.53
N TRP A 161 7.86 12.66 2.32
CA TRP A 161 8.20 11.80 3.45
C TRP A 161 7.70 10.38 3.22
N TYR A 162 8.44 9.42 3.74
CA TYR A 162 8.00 8.03 3.77
C TYR A 162 6.63 7.90 4.43
N GLN A 163 5.69 7.33 3.72
CA GLN A 163 4.39 6.94 4.26
C GLN A 163 4.49 5.53 4.81
N GLU A 164 3.77 5.25 5.88
CA GLU A 164 3.78 3.94 6.55
C GLU A 164 2.67 3.02 6.05
N ASP A 165 1.68 3.60 5.38
CA ASP A 165 0.55 2.91 4.78
C ASP A 165 0.18 3.58 3.46
N CYS A 166 -0.50 2.83 2.60
CA CYS A 166 -1.07 3.32 1.35
C CYS A 166 -2.57 3.05 1.35
N GLU A 167 -3.30 3.69 0.46
CA GLU A 167 -4.68 3.35 0.19
C GLU A 167 -4.75 2.28 -0.90
N GLY A 168 -5.61 1.30 -0.71
CA GLY A 168 -5.86 0.20 -1.63
C GLY A 168 -6.55 -0.96 -0.92
N GLU A 169 -7.07 -1.88 -1.72
CA GLU A 169 -7.67 -3.12 -1.22
C GLU A 169 -7.43 -4.25 -2.21
N TRP A 170 -7.34 -5.47 -1.70
CA TRP A 170 -7.30 -6.65 -2.54
C TRP A 170 -8.69 -6.97 -3.07
N GLN A 171 -8.75 -7.33 -4.33
CA GLN A 171 -9.98 -7.73 -5.01
C GLN A 171 -9.80 -9.09 -5.67
N VAL A 172 -10.83 -9.92 -5.63
CA VAL A 172 -10.91 -11.11 -6.47
C VAL A 172 -10.99 -10.66 -7.92
N CYS A 173 -10.26 -11.33 -8.81
CA CYS A 173 -10.30 -11.01 -10.23
C CYS A 173 -11.64 -11.41 -10.84
N ASP A 174 -12.43 -10.42 -11.17
CA ASP A 174 -13.67 -10.51 -11.94
C ASP A 174 -13.73 -9.41 -13.02
N ALA A 175 -14.76 -9.39 -13.83
CA ALA A 175 -14.90 -8.42 -14.90
C ALA A 175 -14.98 -6.97 -14.39
N GLN A 176 -15.46 -6.74 -13.17
CA GLN A 176 -15.57 -5.42 -12.57
C GLN A 176 -14.21 -4.92 -12.09
N SER A 177 -13.49 -5.73 -11.29
CA SER A 177 -12.18 -5.39 -10.74
C SER A 177 -11.10 -5.29 -11.82
N ALA A 178 -11.10 -6.23 -12.78
CA ALA A 178 -10.14 -6.27 -13.88
C ALA A 178 -10.33 -5.14 -14.90
N ARG A 179 -11.55 -4.61 -15.04
CA ARG A 179 -11.86 -3.49 -15.96
C ARG A 179 -10.96 -2.27 -15.75
N TRP A 180 -10.62 -1.97 -14.50
CA TRP A 180 -9.83 -0.81 -14.11
C TRP A 180 -8.37 -1.15 -13.81
N PHE A 181 -8.04 -2.44 -13.76
CA PHE A 181 -6.68 -2.90 -13.49
C PHE A 181 -5.79 -2.79 -14.73
N SER A 182 -4.46 -2.78 -14.51
CA SER A 182 -3.45 -2.82 -15.56
C SER A 182 -3.68 -4.00 -16.51
N ALA A 183 -3.92 -3.74 -17.79
CA ALA A 183 -4.06 -4.80 -18.80
C ALA A 183 -2.76 -5.63 -18.92
N VAL A 184 -1.60 -4.96 -18.95
CA VAL A 184 -0.29 -5.64 -18.98
C VAL A 184 -0.09 -6.50 -17.74
N GLY A 185 -0.40 -5.96 -16.55
CA GLY A 185 -0.33 -6.71 -15.30
C GLY A 185 -1.26 -7.91 -15.29
N TYR A 186 -2.50 -7.73 -15.74
CA TYR A 186 -3.48 -8.81 -15.81
C TYR A 186 -3.02 -9.95 -16.75
N PHE A 187 -2.63 -9.65 -18.00
CA PHE A 187 -2.19 -10.69 -18.94
C PHE A 187 -0.93 -11.41 -18.47
N PHE A 188 -0.01 -10.69 -17.82
CA PHE A 188 1.14 -11.31 -17.16
C PHE A 188 0.69 -12.28 -16.06
N GLY A 189 -0.19 -11.85 -15.16
CA GLY A 189 -0.70 -12.70 -14.07
C GLY A 189 -1.50 -13.89 -14.59
N LYS A 190 -2.31 -13.71 -15.65
CA LYS A 190 -3.03 -14.78 -16.32
C LYS A 190 -2.09 -15.86 -16.85
N ALA A 191 -1.07 -15.44 -17.62
CA ALA A 191 -0.07 -16.37 -18.16
C ALA A 191 0.68 -17.14 -17.06
N LEU A 192 1.01 -16.47 -15.93
CA LEU A 192 1.62 -17.13 -14.78
C LEU A 192 0.69 -18.15 -14.13
N THR A 193 -0.56 -17.76 -13.88
CA THR A 193 -1.55 -18.65 -13.24
C THR A 193 -1.79 -19.89 -14.08
N GLU A 194 -1.90 -19.74 -15.40
CA GLU A 194 -2.07 -20.86 -16.33
C GLU A 194 -0.81 -21.73 -16.41
N GLY A 195 0.38 -21.13 -16.50
CA GLY A 195 1.65 -21.84 -16.63
C GLY A 195 2.09 -22.59 -15.37
N LEU A 196 1.81 -22.01 -14.19
CA LEU A 196 2.21 -22.58 -12.90
C LEU A 196 1.09 -23.37 -12.22
N ASN A 197 -0.16 -23.19 -12.63
CA ASN A 197 -1.35 -23.70 -11.96
C ASN A 197 -1.41 -23.31 -10.47
N GLN A 198 -1.08 -22.05 -10.19
CA GLN A 198 -0.98 -21.48 -8.84
C GLN A 198 -1.70 -20.13 -8.74
N PRO A 199 -2.14 -19.71 -7.54
CA PRO A 199 -2.63 -18.36 -7.32
C PRO A 199 -1.59 -17.30 -7.62
N VAL A 200 -2.04 -16.15 -8.15
CA VAL A 200 -1.18 -15.00 -8.44
C VAL A 200 -1.78 -13.73 -7.85
N GLY A 201 -1.01 -13.04 -7.01
CA GLY A 201 -1.30 -11.72 -6.52
C GLY A 201 -0.57 -10.65 -7.33
N LEU A 202 -1.32 -9.68 -7.84
CA LEU A 202 -0.79 -8.57 -8.62
C LEU A 202 -0.95 -7.27 -7.85
N VAL A 203 0.15 -6.65 -7.46
CA VAL A 203 0.18 -5.35 -6.80
C VAL A 203 0.51 -4.29 -7.84
N HIS A 204 -0.45 -3.46 -8.20
CA HIS A 204 -0.31 -2.43 -9.21
C HIS A 204 0.03 -1.09 -8.57
N ALA A 205 1.20 -0.51 -8.92
CA ALA A 205 1.65 0.80 -8.50
C ALA A 205 2.26 1.55 -9.69
N SER A 206 1.42 2.23 -10.48
CA SER A 206 1.87 3.02 -11.62
C SER A 206 1.19 4.37 -11.71
N TRP A 207 1.86 5.33 -12.36
CA TRP A 207 1.32 6.66 -12.57
C TRP A 207 1.76 7.24 -13.91
N GLY A 208 0.80 7.46 -14.82
CA GLY A 208 1.07 8.01 -16.15
C GLY A 208 1.80 9.36 -16.10
N GLY A 209 2.81 9.52 -16.98
CA GLY A 209 3.63 10.73 -17.06
C GLY A 209 4.64 10.92 -15.92
N SER A 210 4.84 9.90 -15.06
CA SER A 210 5.81 10.00 -13.98
C SER A 210 7.25 9.72 -14.46
N PRO A 211 8.21 10.60 -14.15
CA PRO A 211 9.62 10.33 -14.36
C PRO A 211 10.13 9.23 -13.42
N VAL A 212 11.13 8.44 -13.86
CA VAL A 212 11.65 7.30 -13.06
C VAL A 212 12.24 7.74 -11.72
N GLU A 213 12.84 8.90 -11.64
CA GLU A 213 13.44 9.44 -10.42
C GLU A 213 12.43 9.67 -9.29
N THR A 214 11.14 9.77 -9.59
CA THR A 214 10.08 9.86 -8.57
C THR A 214 9.85 8.54 -7.85
N TRP A 215 10.27 7.43 -8.47
CA TRP A 215 10.16 6.07 -7.96
C TRP A 215 11.43 5.55 -7.30
N ILE A 216 12.50 6.36 -7.25
CA ILE A 216 13.78 6.00 -6.66
C ILE A 216 13.94 6.73 -5.32
N PRO A 217 14.25 6.03 -4.21
CA PRO A 217 14.53 6.68 -2.94
C PRO A 217 15.59 7.78 -3.08
N ALA A 218 15.32 8.96 -2.54
CA ALA A 218 16.25 10.10 -2.62
C ALA A 218 17.65 9.76 -2.09
N SER A 219 17.72 8.90 -1.06
CA SER A 219 18.98 8.39 -0.50
C SER A 219 19.81 7.58 -1.51
N ASN A 220 19.17 6.85 -2.42
CA ASN A 220 19.86 6.05 -3.43
C ASN A 220 20.32 6.95 -4.59
N MET A 221 19.50 7.92 -5.00
CA MET A 221 19.88 8.90 -6.02
C MET A 221 21.19 9.64 -5.71
N SER A 222 21.41 9.97 -4.45
CA SER A 222 22.60 10.69 -4.01
C SER A 222 23.87 9.81 -3.94
N LYS A 223 23.73 8.50 -3.82
CA LYS A 223 24.84 7.54 -3.67
C LYS A 223 25.35 7.02 -5.01
N GLU A 224 24.48 6.84 -5.98
CA GLU A 224 24.82 6.27 -7.28
C GLU A 224 25.43 7.31 -8.22
N PRO A 225 26.66 7.11 -8.74
CA PRO A 225 27.35 8.10 -9.59
C PRO A 225 26.54 8.51 -10.81
N VAL A 226 25.88 7.55 -11.47
CA VAL A 226 25.05 7.80 -12.66
C VAL A 226 23.83 8.67 -12.34
N LEU A 227 23.22 8.46 -11.16
CA LEU A 227 22.02 9.18 -10.70
C LEU A 227 22.34 10.54 -10.08
N LYS A 228 23.58 10.73 -9.61
CA LYS A 228 24.02 11.95 -8.91
C LYS A 228 23.87 13.22 -9.76
N ASN A 229 24.09 13.12 -11.05
CA ASN A 229 23.91 14.23 -11.98
C ASN A 229 22.42 14.60 -12.13
N MET A 230 21.55 13.60 -12.27
CA MET A 230 20.08 13.80 -12.28
C MET A 230 19.61 14.40 -10.93
N TRP A 231 20.14 13.93 -9.81
CA TRP A 231 19.90 14.47 -8.48
C TRP A 231 20.22 15.97 -8.40
N SER A 232 21.40 16.39 -8.89
CA SER A 232 21.85 17.79 -8.83
C SER A 232 21.02 18.72 -9.71
N LYS A 233 20.57 18.24 -10.87
CA LYS A 233 19.70 18.99 -11.79
C LYS A 233 18.29 19.13 -11.23
N ASN A 234 17.73 18.07 -10.67
CA ASN A 234 16.35 18.03 -10.18
C ASN A 234 16.16 18.87 -8.90
N ARG A 235 17.15 18.92 -8.00
CA ARG A 235 17.15 19.80 -6.81
C ARG A 235 16.96 21.28 -7.13
N LYS A 236 17.35 21.71 -8.33
CA LYS A 236 17.23 23.10 -8.79
C LYS A 236 15.92 23.35 -9.54
N SER A 237 15.18 22.29 -9.87
CA SER A 237 13.91 22.38 -10.58
C SER A 237 12.82 22.89 -9.63
N LYS A 238 12.00 23.83 -10.10
CA LYS A 238 10.74 24.24 -9.47
C LYS A 238 9.60 23.31 -9.84
N SER A 239 9.89 22.03 -10.10
CA SER A 239 8.88 21.03 -10.45
C SER A 239 7.81 20.94 -9.36
N PRO A 240 6.54 20.77 -9.72
CA PRO A 240 5.49 20.50 -8.76
C PRO A 240 5.89 19.34 -7.84
N TYR A 241 5.55 19.44 -6.57
CA TYR A 241 5.82 18.43 -5.55
C TYR A 241 5.57 16.98 -6.00
N LYS A 242 4.51 16.76 -6.75
CA LYS A 242 4.11 15.48 -7.35
C LYS A 242 5.25 14.77 -8.11
N TYR A 243 6.15 15.53 -8.75
CA TYR A 243 7.26 14.99 -9.54
C TYR A 243 8.63 15.15 -8.87
N SER A 244 8.66 15.38 -7.57
CA SER A 244 9.92 15.43 -6.83
C SER A 244 10.55 14.04 -6.73
N ILE A 245 11.88 14.01 -6.66
CA ILE A 245 12.64 12.76 -6.47
C ILE A 245 12.11 11.98 -5.27
N GLY A 246 11.82 10.70 -5.49
CA GLY A 246 11.35 9.79 -4.47
C GLY A 246 9.92 9.99 -4.00
N SER A 247 9.18 10.99 -4.52
CA SER A 247 7.85 11.32 -4.00
C SER A 247 6.82 10.19 -4.18
N MET A 248 6.87 9.47 -5.27
CA MET A 248 6.00 8.32 -5.51
C MET A 248 6.52 7.05 -4.80
N TYR A 249 7.85 6.88 -4.74
CA TYR A 249 8.41 5.83 -3.90
C TYR A 249 7.94 5.99 -2.45
N ASN A 250 8.05 7.18 -1.90
CA ASN A 250 7.69 7.45 -0.52
C ASN A 250 6.22 7.14 -0.19
N ALA A 251 5.32 7.39 -1.13
CA ALA A 251 3.87 7.27 -0.91
C ALA A 251 3.26 5.96 -1.41
N MET A 252 3.84 5.33 -2.46
CA MET A 252 3.22 4.19 -3.12
C MET A 252 4.03 2.90 -2.99
N ILE A 253 5.37 2.99 -2.83
CA ILE A 253 6.24 1.80 -2.75
C ILE A 253 6.70 1.57 -1.32
N HIS A 254 7.15 2.61 -0.61
CA HIS A 254 7.64 2.47 0.76
C HIS A 254 6.63 1.79 1.71
N PRO A 255 5.32 2.09 1.65
CA PRO A 255 4.33 1.42 2.50
C PRO A 255 4.26 -0.09 2.34
N ILE A 256 4.61 -0.59 1.16
CA ILE A 256 4.50 -2.01 0.80
C ILE A 256 5.85 -2.73 0.74
N VAL A 257 6.96 -2.06 1.07
CA VAL A 257 8.33 -2.61 0.94
C VAL A 257 8.57 -3.86 1.80
N ASN A 258 7.79 -4.05 2.84
CA ASN A 258 7.84 -5.24 3.69
C ASN A 258 7.04 -6.42 3.13
N PHE A 259 6.17 -6.21 2.15
CA PHE A 259 5.36 -7.27 1.56
C PHE A 259 6.25 -8.13 0.65
N ALA A 260 6.24 -9.44 0.89
CA ALA A 260 7.09 -10.37 0.13
C ALA A 260 6.59 -10.50 -1.31
N LEU A 261 7.51 -10.39 -2.26
CA LEU A 261 7.25 -10.44 -3.70
C LEU A 261 8.14 -11.51 -4.34
N ALA A 262 7.63 -12.22 -5.36
CA ALA A 262 8.41 -13.04 -6.26
C ALA A 262 9.28 -12.18 -7.18
N GLY A 263 8.75 -11.02 -7.59
CA GLY A 263 9.48 -10.10 -8.46
C GLY A 263 8.72 -8.83 -8.82
N VAL A 264 9.29 -8.09 -9.76
CA VAL A 264 8.78 -6.80 -10.22
C VAL A 264 8.68 -6.81 -11.74
N VAL A 265 7.53 -6.45 -12.28
CA VAL A 265 7.33 -6.11 -13.70
C VAL A 265 7.30 -4.59 -13.79
N TRP A 266 8.33 -4.00 -14.43
CA TRP A 266 8.43 -2.56 -14.56
C TRP A 266 8.29 -2.11 -16.00
N TYR A 267 7.28 -1.28 -16.29
CA TYR A 267 7.05 -0.75 -17.63
C TYR A 267 7.17 0.78 -17.63
N GLN A 268 8.40 1.23 -17.89
CA GLN A 268 8.75 2.64 -18.04
C GLN A 268 9.18 2.87 -19.49
N ALA A 269 8.48 3.69 -20.25
CA ALA A 269 8.82 3.98 -21.63
C ALA A 269 8.62 5.46 -21.94
N VAL A 270 9.15 5.93 -23.06
CA VAL A 270 8.84 7.14 -23.83
C VAL A 270 9.15 8.49 -23.18
N SER A 271 8.90 8.75 -21.90
CA SER A 271 9.19 10.07 -21.29
C SER A 271 10.67 10.48 -21.32
N TYR A 272 11.58 9.54 -21.65
CA TYR A 272 13.03 9.75 -21.71
C TYR A 272 13.58 9.76 -23.16
N THR A 273 12.81 9.36 -24.16
CA THR A 273 13.27 9.33 -25.55
C THR A 273 13.50 10.74 -26.10
N HIS A 274 12.82 11.76 -25.56
CA HIS A 274 13.04 13.16 -25.93
C HIS A 274 14.32 13.78 -25.37
N LEU A 275 14.89 13.21 -24.30
CA LEU A 275 16.15 13.69 -23.71
C LEU A 275 17.38 13.11 -24.41
N ARG A 276 17.26 11.98 -25.13
CA ARG A 276 18.34 11.36 -25.89
C ARG A 276 18.43 11.84 -27.35
N ALA A 277 17.43 12.57 -27.85
CA ALA A 277 17.43 13.10 -29.18
C ALA A 277 18.26 14.40 -29.38
N HIS A 278 18.89 14.86 -28.29
CA HIS A 278 19.70 16.09 -28.27
C HIS A 278 21.12 15.88 -27.72
N GLU A 279 21.60 14.63 -27.65
CA GLU A 279 23.03 14.30 -27.49
C GLU A 279 23.54 13.67 -28.82
#